data_d72654aba3e88d8a342539afee235d8d
#
_entry.id   d72654aba3e88d8a342539afee235d8d
#
_cell.length_a   1.000
_cell.length_b   1.000
_cell.length_c   1.000
_cell.angle_alpha   90.00
_cell.angle_beta   90.00
_cell.angle_gamma   90.00
#
_symmetry.space_group_name_H-M   'P 1'
#
loop_
_entity.id
_entity.type
_entity.pdbx_description
1 polymer ?
#
loop_
_entity_poly.entity_id
_entity_poly.type
_entity_poly.pdbx_seq_one_letter_code
_entity_poly.pdbx_strand_id
1 'polypeptide(L)'
;MEATFPHLAGWRTVRFWPEGMALTPQKSLSGTDTIIPTMRGRWKATAELVFHGEGGYLQWQAFLAQMEGMLGTTLVPCFTRHRPRDRQGRVVSFARTAGLADAQIVEHFGFDAAPLRQVVTAAASPLRSTELDVDLLNIIDLRPGQYFSVGERLHQIQNHWESAPGAHRIRFHPPLREAVAKGALVEVARPVCKMRFTTETEGQFPQDHAEFAPKVTVNFTEAL
;
A
#
# COMPACT_ATOMS: atom_id res chain seq x y z
N MET A 1 9.23 -7.84 -14.01
CA MET A 1 10.39 -7.03 -13.53
C MET A 1 9.85 -6.02 -12.52
N GLU A 2 10.54 -5.79 -11.42
CA GLU A 2 10.13 -4.79 -10.43
C GLU A 2 10.91 -3.49 -10.68
N ALA A 3 10.17 -2.41 -10.94
CA ALA A 3 10.73 -1.10 -11.19
C ALA A 3 10.80 -0.29 -9.90
N THR A 4 11.92 0.35 -9.63
CA THR A 4 12.07 1.21 -8.46
C THR A 4 11.40 2.55 -8.72
N PHE A 5 10.45 2.91 -7.86
CA PHE A 5 9.75 4.19 -7.99
C PHE A 5 10.71 5.37 -7.80
N PRO A 6 10.66 6.40 -8.66
CA PRO A 6 11.58 7.54 -8.59
C PRO A 6 11.43 8.32 -7.29
N HIS A 7 12.53 8.50 -6.57
CA HIS A 7 12.50 9.20 -5.27
C HIS A 7 12.43 10.73 -5.41
N LEU A 8 12.79 11.29 -6.57
CA LEU A 8 12.69 12.72 -6.89
C LEU A 8 11.31 13.11 -7.45
N ALA A 9 10.42 12.14 -7.69
CA ALA A 9 9.05 12.45 -8.06
C ALA A 9 8.30 12.96 -6.82
N GLY A 10 7.81 14.17 -6.90
CA GLY A 10 6.95 14.76 -5.87
C GLY A 10 5.55 14.18 -5.94
N TRP A 11 5.11 13.46 -4.90
CA TRP A 11 3.73 13.02 -4.79
C TRP A 11 2.84 14.21 -4.43
N ARG A 12 1.89 14.55 -5.29
CA ARG A 12 0.88 15.56 -5.00
C ARG A 12 -0.37 14.93 -4.40
N THR A 13 -0.93 13.96 -5.08
CA THR A 13 -2.10 13.21 -4.61
C THR A 13 -1.96 11.74 -4.97
N VAL A 14 -2.45 10.88 -4.09
CA VAL A 14 -2.64 9.46 -4.36
C VAL A 14 -4.01 9.07 -3.84
N ARG A 15 -4.79 8.41 -4.68
CA ARG A 15 -6.10 7.89 -4.32
C ARG A 15 -6.16 6.40 -4.61
N PHE A 16 -6.57 5.62 -3.62
CA PHE A 16 -6.83 4.20 -3.76
C PHE A 16 -8.32 3.90 -3.65
N TRP A 17 -8.78 2.93 -4.44
CA TRP A 17 -10.14 2.39 -4.30
C TRP A 17 -10.15 0.92 -4.75
N PRO A 18 -11.02 0.07 -4.12
CA PRO A 18 -11.20 -1.30 -4.56
C PRO A 18 -12.14 -1.35 -5.77
N GLU A 19 -11.84 -2.21 -6.73
CA GLU A 19 -12.69 -2.48 -7.89
C GLU A 19 -12.93 -3.99 -8.04
N GLY A 20 -14.07 -4.37 -8.63
CA GLY A 20 -14.39 -5.77 -8.91
C GLY A 20 -14.83 -6.56 -7.69
N MET A 21 -15.39 -5.90 -6.66
CA MET A 21 -15.85 -6.50 -5.41
C MET A 21 -17.12 -7.32 -5.57
N ALA A 22 -17.96 -6.95 -6.51
CA ALA A 22 -19.21 -7.62 -6.83
C ALA A 22 -19.37 -7.75 -8.35
N LEU A 23 -20.15 -8.71 -8.77
CA LEU A 23 -20.63 -8.78 -10.15
C LEU A 23 -21.65 -7.67 -10.39
N THR A 24 -21.80 -7.29 -11.64
CA THR A 24 -22.85 -6.35 -12.05
C THR A 24 -24.19 -6.84 -11.53
N PRO A 25 -24.96 -5.98 -10.83
CA PRO A 25 -26.27 -6.38 -10.31
C PRO A 25 -27.19 -6.94 -11.41
N GLN A 26 -27.75 -8.11 -11.15
CA GLN A 26 -28.73 -8.71 -12.05
C GLN A 26 -30.13 -8.35 -11.56
N LYS A 27 -30.93 -7.72 -12.44
CA LYS A 27 -32.30 -7.37 -12.15
C LYS A 27 -33.22 -8.55 -12.44
N SER A 28 -34.00 -8.93 -11.46
CA SER A 28 -35.11 -9.87 -11.61
C SER A 28 -36.29 -9.17 -12.30
N LEU A 29 -37.16 -9.94 -12.94
CA LEU A 29 -38.46 -9.47 -13.46
C LEU A 29 -39.35 -8.85 -12.37
N SER A 30 -39.17 -9.26 -11.12
CA SER A 30 -39.85 -8.70 -9.96
C SER A 30 -39.27 -7.37 -9.44
N GLY A 31 -38.20 -6.84 -10.10
CA GLY A 31 -37.54 -5.61 -9.69
C GLY A 31 -36.51 -5.77 -8.55
N THR A 32 -36.24 -7.00 -8.12
CA THR A 32 -35.26 -7.26 -7.08
C THR A 32 -33.86 -7.33 -7.68
N ASP A 33 -32.91 -6.59 -7.11
CA ASP A 33 -31.49 -6.64 -7.51
C ASP A 33 -30.76 -7.74 -6.75
N THR A 34 -30.10 -8.64 -7.47
CA THR A 34 -29.20 -9.65 -6.88
C THR A 34 -27.76 -9.22 -7.08
N ILE A 35 -27.03 -8.99 -5.98
CA ILE A 35 -25.61 -8.62 -5.96
C ILE A 35 -24.80 -9.82 -5.47
N ILE A 36 -23.92 -10.34 -6.31
CA ILE A 36 -23.06 -11.47 -5.97
C ILE A 36 -21.65 -10.94 -5.65
N PRO A 37 -21.17 -11.11 -4.39
CA PRO A 37 -19.81 -10.71 -4.04
C PRO A 37 -18.80 -11.60 -4.75
N THR A 38 -17.66 -11.00 -5.14
CA THR A 38 -16.54 -11.72 -5.73
C THR A 38 -15.30 -11.59 -4.84
N MET A 39 -14.41 -12.57 -4.89
CA MET A 39 -13.09 -12.46 -4.26
C MET A 39 -12.02 -11.90 -5.23
N ARG A 40 -12.45 -11.34 -6.36
CA ARG A 40 -11.57 -10.80 -7.41
C ARG A 40 -11.22 -9.33 -7.24
N GLY A 41 -11.77 -8.70 -6.20
CA GLY A 41 -11.51 -7.27 -5.95
C GLY A 41 -10.02 -6.94 -5.97
N ARG A 42 -9.66 -5.89 -6.71
CA ARG A 42 -8.28 -5.39 -6.84
C ARG A 42 -8.23 -3.94 -6.45
N TRP A 43 -7.08 -3.53 -5.92
CA TRP A 43 -6.82 -2.12 -5.74
C TRP A 43 -6.56 -1.45 -7.08
N LYS A 44 -7.19 -0.31 -7.26
CA LYS A 44 -6.79 0.69 -8.26
C LYS A 44 -6.28 1.93 -7.56
N ALA A 45 -5.36 2.62 -8.20
CA ALA A 45 -4.88 3.90 -7.71
C ALA A 45 -4.69 4.88 -8.85
N THR A 46 -4.96 6.16 -8.55
CA THR A 46 -4.55 7.29 -9.39
C THR A 46 -3.58 8.12 -8.58
N ALA A 47 -2.44 8.41 -9.17
CA ALA A 47 -1.41 9.26 -8.58
C ALA A 47 -1.18 10.49 -9.47
N GLU A 48 -1.12 11.65 -8.86
CA GLU A 48 -0.65 12.89 -9.48
C GLU A 48 0.75 13.18 -8.97
N LEU A 49 1.69 13.29 -9.89
CA LEU A 49 3.11 13.49 -9.63
C LEU A 49 3.55 14.83 -10.19
N VAL A 50 4.51 15.46 -9.54
CA VAL A 50 5.15 16.69 -9.99
C VAL A 50 6.65 16.45 -10.05
N PHE A 51 7.30 16.85 -11.14
CA PHE A 51 8.73 16.72 -11.33
C PHE A 51 9.37 18.08 -11.22
N HIS A 52 10.48 18.14 -10.48
CA HIS A 52 11.27 19.36 -10.34
C HIS A 52 12.63 19.14 -10.96
N GLY A 53 12.93 19.96 -11.98
CA GLY A 53 14.23 19.97 -12.65
C GLY A 53 14.51 18.73 -13.51
N GLU A 54 15.64 18.77 -14.19
CA GLU A 54 16.10 17.74 -15.12
C GLU A 54 16.24 16.35 -14.47
N GLY A 55 16.77 16.29 -13.26
CA GLY A 55 16.98 15.02 -12.55
C GLY A 55 15.69 14.26 -12.26
N GLY A 56 14.62 14.96 -11.87
CA GLY A 56 13.30 14.35 -11.65
C GLY A 56 12.70 13.83 -12.95
N TYR A 57 12.86 14.59 -14.02
CA TYR A 57 12.41 14.18 -15.35
C TYR A 57 13.14 12.94 -15.86
N LEU A 58 14.46 12.92 -15.79
CA LEU A 58 15.26 11.77 -16.25
C LEU A 58 14.98 10.51 -15.44
N GLN A 59 14.80 10.63 -14.12
CA GLN A 59 14.40 9.49 -13.29
C GLN A 59 13.03 8.95 -13.68
N TRP A 60 12.09 9.82 -14.03
CA TRP A 60 10.77 9.41 -14.50
C TRP A 60 10.85 8.67 -15.83
N GLN A 61 11.63 9.16 -16.78
CA GLN A 61 11.85 8.48 -18.07
C GLN A 61 12.49 7.10 -17.88
N ALA A 62 13.49 7.01 -17.00
CA ALA A 62 14.12 5.74 -16.66
C ALA A 62 13.11 4.76 -16.02
N PHE A 63 12.25 5.26 -15.15
CA PHE A 63 11.18 4.47 -14.55
C PHE A 63 10.18 3.96 -15.59
N LEU A 64 9.73 4.80 -16.53
CA LEU A 64 8.86 4.38 -17.62
C LEU A 64 9.51 3.28 -18.48
N ALA A 65 10.82 3.43 -18.76
CA ALA A 65 11.56 2.40 -19.48
C ALA A 65 11.65 1.08 -18.69
N GLN A 66 11.82 1.12 -17.36
CA GLN A 66 11.81 -0.09 -16.50
C GLN A 66 10.44 -0.74 -16.40
N MET A 67 9.37 0.05 -16.46
CA MET A 67 8.00 -0.47 -16.42
C MET A 67 7.59 -1.20 -17.70
N GLU A 68 8.24 -0.94 -18.84
CA GLU A 68 7.94 -1.60 -20.12
C GLU A 68 6.44 -1.65 -20.40
N GLY A 69 5.77 -0.49 -20.30
CA GLY A 69 4.31 -0.41 -20.36
C GLY A 69 3.64 -1.11 -19.15
N MET A 70 2.79 -2.08 -19.42
CA MET A 70 2.05 -2.82 -18.36
C MET A 70 2.79 -4.04 -17.79
N LEU A 71 3.99 -4.39 -18.29
CA LEU A 71 4.71 -5.60 -17.88
C LEU A 71 5.37 -5.44 -16.51
N GLY A 72 5.95 -4.29 -16.24
CA GLY A 72 6.62 -3.99 -14.99
C GLY A 72 5.65 -3.83 -13.81
N THR A 73 6.20 -3.99 -12.62
CA THR A 73 5.48 -3.74 -11.37
C THR A 73 6.29 -2.77 -10.50
N THR A 74 5.61 -2.01 -9.67
CA THR A 74 6.24 -1.09 -8.72
C THR A 74 5.47 -1.03 -7.41
N LEU A 75 6.11 -0.63 -6.33
CA LEU A 75 5.48 -0.41 -5.04
C LEU A 75 4.96 1.03 -4.96
N VAL A 76 3.64 1.18 -4.96
CA VAL A 76 2.97 2.46 -4.81
C VAL A 76 2.63 2.70 -3.34
N PRO A 77 3.17 3.76 -2.70
CA PRO A 77 2.87 4.04 -1.30
C PRO A 77 1.45 4.59 -1.14
N CYS A 78 0.76 4.10 -0.11
CA CYS A 78 -0.56 4.59 0.26
C CYS A 78 -0.44 5.63 1.36
N PHE A 79 -0.56 6.91 1.00
CA PHE A 79 -0.54 8.00 1.97
C PHE A 79 -1.92 8.19 2.60
N THR A 80 -1.98 8.17 3.93
CA THR A 80 -3.19 8.44 4.69
C THR A 80 -3.02 9.69 5.56
N ARG A 81 -4.14 10.33 5.92
CA ARG A 81 -4.12 11.43 6.90
C ARG A 81 -3.88 10.95 8.31
N HIS A 82 -4.28 9.71 8.60
CA HIS A 82 -4.01 9.08 9.89
C HIS A 82 -2.55 8.66 9.96
N ARG A 83 -1.88 9.09 11.00
CA ARG A 83 -0.51 8.68 11.31
C ARG A 83 -0.53 7.90 12.61
N PRO A 84 -0.10 6.62 12.60
CA PRO A 84 0.00 5.82 13.81
C PRO A 84 0.87 6.53 14.85
N ARG A 85 0.54 6.35 16.12
CA ARG A 85 1.31 6.92 17.24
C ARG A 85 1.92 5.80 18.06
N ASP A 86 3.14 6.04 18.54
CA ASP A 86 3.81 5.17 19.48
C ASP A 86 3.19 5.29 20.90
N ARG A 87 3.65 4.43 21.83
CA ARG A 87 3.17 4.45 23.22
C ARG A 87 3.45 5.75 23.95
N GLN A 88 4.36 6.58 23.43
CA GLN A 88 4.66 7.91 23.95
C GLN A 88 3.83 9.01 23.27
N GLY A 89 2.89 8.65 22.40
CA GLY A 89 2.03 9.58 21.65
C GLY A 89 2.71 10.28 20.47
N ARG A 90 3.96 9.93 20.14
CA ARG A 90 4.69 10.50 19.00
C ARG A 90 4.26 9.83 17.71
N VAL A 91 4.23 10.59 16.63
CA VAL A 91 3.95 10.03 15.29
C VAL A 91 5.08 9.07 14.92
N VAL A 92 4.70 7.85 14.56
CA VAL A 92 5.64 6.86 14.05
C VAL A 92 6.18 7.34 12.71
N SER A 93 7.49 7.51 12.62
CA SER A 93 8.16 7.99 11.42
C SER A 93 8.75 6.83 10.65
N PHE A 94 8.28 6.65 9.42
CA PHE A 94 8.88 5.73 8.47
C PHE A 94 10.25 6.21 7.96
N ALA A 95 10.54 7.51 8.07
CA ALA A 95 11.69 8.14 7.40
C ALA A 95 13.07 7.59 7.83
N ARG A 96 13.16 6.98 9.02
CA ARG A 96 14.44 6.45 9.52
C ARG A 96 14.78 5.05 8.99
N THR A 97 13.76 4.27 8.60
CA THR A 97 13.94 2.84 8.33
C THR A 97 13.41 2.41 6.96
N ALA A 98 12.90 3.37 6.19
CA ALA A 98 12.36 3.10 4.86
C ALA A 98 13.40 2.48 3.94
N GLY A 99 13.11 1.28 3.47
CA GLY A 99 13.97 0.59 2.51
C GLY A 99 15.24 -0.04 3.10
N LEU A 100 15.44 -0.01 4.42
CA LEU A 100 16.57 -0.67 5.07
C LEU A 100 16.18 -2.06 5.59
N ALA A 101 17.00 -3.06 5.29
CA ALA A 101 16.91 -4.35 5.95
C ALA A 101 17.34 -4.26 7.43
N ASP A 102 16.88 -5.19 8.27
CA ASP A 102 17.19 -5.21 9.70
C ASP A 102 18.71 -5.11 9.97
N ALA A 103 19.52 -5.81 9.19
CA ALA A 103 21.00 -5.75 9.30
C ALA A 103 21.56 -4.36 9.00
N GLN A 104 21.02 -3.66 8.01
CA GLN A 104 21.43 -2.30 7.66
C GLN A 104 21.02 -1.28 8.72
N ILE A 105 19.89 -1.53 9.41
CA ILE A 105 19.44 -0.69 10.53
C ILE A 105 20.41 -0.82 11.70
N VAL A 106 20.81 -2.05 12.05
CA VAL A 106 21.81 -2.31 13.10
C VAL A 106 23.15 -1.66 12.75
N GLU A 107 23.61 -1.82 11.51
CA GLU A 107 24.87 -1.23 11.05
C GLU A 107 24.86 0.32 11.04
N HIS A 108 23.77 0.92 10.54
CA HIS A 108 23.68 2.39 10.39
C HIS A 108 23.39 3.14 11.68
N PHE A 109 22.57 2.54 12.54
CA PHE A 109 22.05 3.22 13.73
C PHE A 109 22.55 2.61 15.05
N GLY A 110 23.22 1.46 15.00
CA GLY A 110 23.80 0.80 16.15
C GLY A 110 22.79 0.25 17.17
N PHE A 111 21.51 0.06 16.77
CA PHE A 111 20.48 -0.51 17.62
C PHE A 111 19.66 -1.58 16.86
N ASP A 112 19.05 -2.48 17.63
CA ASP A 112 18.24 -3.57 17.10
C ASP A 112 17.02 -3.02 16.30
N ALA A 113 16.75 -3.62 15.15
CA ALA A 113 15.60 -3.29 14.31
C ALA A 113 14.26 -3.70 14.94
N ALA A 114 14.26 -4.68 15.86
CA ALA A 114 13.03 -5.18 16.48
C ALA A 114 12.18 -4.09 17.17
N PRO A 115 12.75 -3.09 17.86
CA PRO A 115 11.98 -1.99 18.42
C PRO A 115 11.30 -1.08 17.41
N LEU A 116 11.66 -1.18 16.14
CA LEU A 116 11.08 -0.37 15.05
C LEU A 116 9.84 -1.04 14.45
N ARG A 117 9.67 -2.31 14.68
CA ARG A 117 8.46 -3.04 14.28
C ARG A 117 7.30 -2.53 15.12
N GLN A 118 6.24 -2.17 14.44
CA GLN A 118 5.09 -1.53 15.06
C GLN A 118 3.98 -2.53 15.35
N VAL A 119 3.70 -3.38 14.37
CA VAL A 119 2.67 -4.42 14.40
C VAL A 119 3.22 -5.66 13.73
N VAL A 120 2.97 -6.81 14.31
CA VAL A 120 3.27 -8.11 13.72
C VAL A 120 2.06 -9.03 13.82
N THR A 121 2.01 -10.04 12.99
CA THR A 121 0.97 -11.07 13.06
C THR A 121 1.21 -11.97 14.28
N ALA A 122 0.19 -12.12 15.14
CA ALA A 122 0.25 -12.96 16.33
C ALA A 122 0.13 -14.46 16.00
N ALA A 123 -0.58 -14.78 14.91
CA ALA A 123 -0.79 -16.14 14.41
C ALA A 123 -0.62 -16.22 12.90
N ALA A 124 -0.35 -17.41 12.39
CA ALA A 124 -0.37 -17.65 10.95
C ALA A 124 -1.80 -17.58 10.41
N SER A 125 -1.96 -17.00 9.23
CA SER A 125 -3.27 -16.86 8.57
C SER A 125 -3.23 -17.41 7.16
N PRO A 126 -4.26 -18.20 6.76
CA PRO A 126 -4.29 -18.81 5.44
C PRO A 126 -4.60 -17.79 4.33
N LEU A 127 -4.30 -18.17 3.10
CA LEU A 127 -4.77 -17.50 1.89
C LEU A 127 -6.29 -17.23 1.98
N ARG A 128 -6.72 -16.07 1.52
CA ARG A 128 -8.12 -15.59 1.52
C ARG A 128 -8.72 -15.29 2.90
N SER A 129 -7.92 -15.30 3.95
CA SER A 129 -8.39 -14.80 5.23
C SER A 129 -8.79 -13.32 5.13
N THR A 130 -9.84 -12.95 5.84
CA THR A 130 -10.31 -11.57 6.02
C THR A 130 -10.08 -11.06 7.44
N GLU A 131 -9.50 -11.89 8.29
CA GLU A 131 -9.17 -11.59 9.69
C GLU A 131 -7.72 -11.96 9.98
N LEU A 132 -7.06 -11.14 10.81
CA LEU A 132 -5.71 -11.36 11.31
C LEU A 132 -5.68 -11.10 12.80
N ASP A 133 -5.00 -11.99 13.53
CA ASP A 133 -4.57 -11.73 14.89
C ASP A 133 -3.24 -10.98 14.84
N VAL A 134 -3.14 -9.87 15.56
CA VAL A 134 -1.98 -8.98 15.53
C VAL A 134 -1.50 -8.60 16.94
N ASP A 135 -0.20 -8.47 17.08
CA ASP A 135 0.45 -7.96 18.29
C ASP A 135 0.88 -6.52 18.04
N LEU A 136 0.44 -5.60 18.92
CA LEU A 136 0.82 -4.20 18.90
C LEU A 136 2.10 -4.01 19.71
N LEU A 137 3.24 -3.87 19.03
CA LEU A 137 4.55 -3.75 19.69
C LEU A 137 4.84 -2.32 20.14
N ASN A 138 4.78 -1.38 19.20
CA ASN A 138 5.18 0.00 19.40
C ASN A 138 4.13 1.03 18.97
N ILE A 139 2.88 0.63 18.81
CA ILE A 139 1.76 1.54 18.55
C ILE A 139 0.69 1.41 19.63
N ILE A 140 -0.12 2.47 19.79
CA ILE A 140 -1.20 2.51 20.78
C ILE A 140 -2.40 1.70 20.32
N ASP A 141 -2.84 1.91 19.08
CA ASP A 141 -4.05 1.33 18.52
C ASP A 141 -4.01 1.21 17.00
N LEU A 142 -4.91 0.37 16.50
CA LEU A 142 -5.30 0.30 15.10
C LEU A 142 -6.73 0.81 14.97
N ARG A 143 -7.03 1.53 13.90
CA ARG A 143 -8.34 2.15 13.71
C ARG A 143 -9.04 1.63 12.46
N PRO A 144 -10.36 1.40 12.50
CA PRO A 144 -11.16 1.16 11.31
C PRO A 144 -10.93 2.26 10.27
N GLY A 145 -10.85 1.88 9.00
CA GLY A 145 -10.52 2.79 7.90
C GLY A 145 -9.03 2.99 7.63
N GLN A 146 -8.15 2.57 8.54
CA GLN A 146 -6.70 2.64 8.35
C GLN A 146 -6.25 1.62 7.30
N TYR A 147 -5.27 2.04 6.48
CA TYR A 147 -4.60 1.13 5.56
C TYR A 147 -3.38 0.49 6.23
N PHE A 148 -3.09 -0.72 5.80
CA PHE A 148 -1.87 -1.43 6.17
C PHE A 148 -1.41 -2.33 5.01
N SER A 149 -0.16 -2.72 5.01
CA SER A 149 0.31 -3.74 4.08
C SER A 149 0.97 -4.91 4.83
N VAL A 150 0.80 -6.09 4.27
CA VAL A 150 1.56 -7.28 4.63
C VAL A 150 2.36 -7.68 3.41
N GLY A 151 3.70 -7.62 3.53
CA GLY A 151 4.56 -7.68 2.37
C GLY A 151 4.23 -6.53 1.39
N GLU A 152 3.92 -6.87 0.15
CA GLU A 152 3.62 -5.92 -0.92
C GLU A 152 2.12 -5.71 -1.16
N ARG A 153 1.25 -6.27 -0.29
CA ARG A 153 -0.20 -6.30 -0.45
C ARG A 153 -0.89 -5.31 0.48
N LEU A 154 -1.69 -4.43 -0.13
CA LEU A 154 -2.43 -3.40 0.58
C LEU A 154 -3.77 -3.94 1.07
N HIS A 155 -4.13 -3.58 2.30
CA HIS A 155 -5.41 -3.89 2.92
C HIS A 155 -5.95 -2.68 3.68
N GLN A 156 -7.25 -2.65 3.92
CA GLN A 156 -7.90 -1.63 4.74
C GLN A 156 -8.66 -2.27 5.89
N ILE A 157 -8.45 -1.78 7.09
CA ILE A 157 -9.10 -2.25 8.30
C ILE A 157 -10.58 -1.87 8.25
N GLN A 158 -11.47 -2.85 8.38
CA GLN A 158 -12.90 -2.65 8.54
C GLN A 158 -13.27 -2.51 10.02
N ASN A 159 -12.79 -3.44 10.84
CA ASN A 159 -13.02 -3.48 12.27
C ASN A 159 -11.77 -3.89 13.02
N HIS A 160 -11.63 -3.40 14.26
CA HIS A 160 -10.60 -3.79 15.20
C HIS A 160 -11.24 -4.04 16.56
N TRP A 161 -10.89 -5.13 17.22
CA TRP A 161 -11.34 -5.46 18.57
C TRP A 161 -10.29 -6.25 19.32
N GLU A 162 -10.37 -6.21 20.63
CA GLU A 162 -9.56 -7.01 21.51
C GLU A 162 -10.28 -8.32 21.77
N SER A 163 -9.70 -9.44 21.33
CA SER A 163 -10.29 -10.78 21.49
C SER A 163 -10.04 -11.37 22.87
N ALA A 164 -8.94 -10.97 23.52
CA ALA A 164 -8.59 -11.24 24.91
C ALA A 164 -7.63 -10.11 25.38
N PRO A 165 -7.40 -9.92 26.69
CA PRO A 165 -6.49 -8.88 27.18
C PRO A 165 -5.14 -8.89 26.47
N GLY A 166 -4.84 -7.82 25.71
CA GLY A 166 -3.64 -7.69 24.89
C GLY A 166 -3.60 -8.46 23.58
N ALA A 167 -4.64 -9.22 23.24
CA ALA A 167 -4.76 -9.92 21.97
C ALA A 167 -5.69 -9.15 21.02
N HIS A 168 -5.14 -8.62 19.97
CA HIS A 168 -5.87 -7.79 19.01
C HIS A 168 -6.20 -8.57 17.76
N ARG A 169 -7.43 -8.38 17.26
CA ARG A 169 -7.88 -8.93 15.98
C ARG A 169 -8.41 -7.83 15.10
N ILE A 170 -8.03 -7.88 13.84
CA ILE A 170 -8.51 -6.96 12.80
C ILE A 170 -9.27 -7.74 11.73
N ARG A 171 -10.39 -7.16 11.28
CA ARG A 171 -11.07 -7.57 10.06
C ARG A 171 -10.77 -6.54 8.98
N PHE A 172 -10.46 -7.01 7.78
CA PHE A 172 -9.96 -6.16 6.71
C PHE A 172 -10.44 -6.60 5.33
N HIS A 173 -10.15 -5.76 4.36
CA HIS A 173 -10.49 -5.96 2.97
C HIS A 173 -9.41 -5.32 2.08
N PRO A 174 -9.06 -5.88 0.90
CA PRO A 174 -9.45 -7.20 0.38
C PRO A 174 -8.85 -8.37 1.19
N PRO A 175 -9.34 -9.62 0.96
CA PRO A 175 -8.79 -10.80 1.60
C PRO A 175 -7.30 -10.99 1.30
N LEU A 176 -6.60 -11.73 2.16
CA LEU A 176 -5.19 -12.08 1.94
C LEU A 176 -4.99 -12.75 0.58
N ARG A 177 -3.97 -12.30 -0.14
CA ARG A 177 -3.56 -12.88 -1.43
C ARG A 177 -2.58 -14.04 -1.29
N GLU A 178 -1.96 -14.14 -0.14
CA GLU A 178 -0.95 -15.11 0.22
C GLU A 178 -1.17 -15.56 1.66
N ALA A 179 -0.67 -16.75 2.01
CA ALA A 179 -0.65 -17.17 3.40
C ALA A 179 0.40 -16.34 4.16
N VAL A 180 0.04 -15.87 5.34
CA VAL A 180 0.90 -15.04 6.18
C VAL A 180 1.37 -15.85 7.38
N ALA A 181 2.69 -15.88 7.61
CA ALA A 181 3.27 -16.56 8.75
C ALA A 181 3.09 -15.74 10.05
N LYS A 182 3.17 -16.41 11.20
CA LYS A 182 3.29 -15.72 12.49
C LYS A 182 4.55 -14.85 12.54
N GLY A 183 4.47 -13.67 13.11
CA GLY A 183 5.57 -12.71 13.22
C GLY A 183 5.84 -11.90 11.95
N ALA A 184 5.01 -12.04 10.91
CA ALA A 184 5.13 -11.22 9.72
C ALA A 184 4.84 -9.75 10.03
N LEU A 185 5.61 -8.84 9.44
CA LEU A 185 5.43 -7.40 9.62
C LEU A 185 4.11 -6.94 9.01
N VAL A 186 3.34 -6.20 9.78
CA VAL A 186 2.16 -5.47 9.35
C VAL A 186 2.55 -3.98 9.28
N GLU A 187 2.82 -3.49 8.08
CA GLU A 187 3.27 -2.10 7.88
C GLU A 187 2.07 -1.15 7.91
N VAL A 188 2.04 -0.26 8.86
CA VAL A 188 0.94 0.69 9.09
C VAL A 188 1.34 2.16 8.92
N ALA A 189 2.63 2.46 8.95
CA ALA A 189 3.13 3.82 8.84
C ALA A 189 3.21 4.29 7.38
N ARG A 190 3.67 3.40 6.50
CA ARG A 190 3.74 3.64 5.06
C ARG A 190 3.37 2.38 4.29
N PRO A 191 2.10 1.99 4.36
CA PRO A 191 1.64 0.82 3.61
C PRO A 191 1.85 1.01 2.11
N VAL A 192 2.16 -0.08 1.45
CA VAL A 192 2.44 -0.11 0.00
C VAL A 192 1.51 -1.08 -0.70
N CYS A 193 1.34 -0.88 -1.98
CA CYS A 193 0.63 -1.81 -2.86
C CYS A 193 1.50 -2.09 -4.09
N LYS A 194 1.74 -3.35 -4.40
CA LYS A 194 2.39 -3.75 -5.64
C LYS A 194 1.42 -3.54 -6.80
N MET A 195 1.78 -2.67 -7.72
CA MET A 195 0.92 -2.23 -8.79
C MET A 195 1.64 -2.24 -10.14
N ARG A 196 0.87 -2.22 -11.20
CA ARG A 196 1.32 -2.02 -12.59
C ARG A 196 0.50 -0.91 -13.23
N PHE A 197 0.95 -0.40 -14.35
CA PHE A 197 0.17 0.55 -15.14
C PHE A 197 -1.12 -0.07 -15.66
N THR A 198 -2.16 0.75 -15.83
CA THR A 198 -3.44 0.30 -16.40
C THR A 198 -3.41 0.23 -17.91
N THR A 199 -2.57 1.02 -18.56
CA THR A 199 -2.38 1.05 -20.02
C THR A 199 -0.90 1.17 -20.36
N GLU A 200 -0.53 0.88 -21.60
CA GLU A 200 0.87 0.95 -22.06
C GLU A 200 1.40 2.39 -22.16
N THR A 201 0.51 3.35 -22.31
CA THR A 201 0.88 4.77 -22.46
C THR A 201 0.79 5.57 -21.16
N GLU A 202 0.57 4.91 -20.02
CA GLU A 202 0.50 5.59 -18.73
C GLU A 202 1.79 6.32 -18.39
N GLY A 203 1.62 7.52 -17.82
CA GLY A 203 2.75 8.31 -17.36
C GLY A 203 3.53 9.04 -18.45
N GLN A 204 3.15 8.86 -19.71
CA GLN A 204 3.73 9.65 -20.81
C GLN A 204 3.07 11.05 -20.81
N PHE A 205 3.88 12.06 -21.03
CA PHE A 205 3.42 13.43 -21.17
C PHE A 205 4.25 14.18 -22.23
N PRO A 206 3.67 15.19 -22.87
CA PRO A 206 4.40 15.99 -23.86
C PRO A 206 5.57 16.72 -23.20
N GLN A 207 6.69 16.78 -23.90
CA GLN A 207 7.85 17.55 -23.46
C GLN A 207 7.61 19.02 -23.80
N ASP A 208 7.22 19.80 -22.81
CA ASP A 208 7.12 21.25 -22.94
C ASP A 208 8.33 21.89 -22.26
N HIS A 209 9.17 22.55 -23.04
CA HIS A 209 10.36 23.25 -22.54
C HIS A 209 10.02 24.52 -21.73
N ALA A 210 8.80 24.99 -21.81
CA ALA A 210 8.34 26.16 -21.07
C ALA A 210 7.76 25.80 -19.68
N GLU A 211 7.44 24.53 -19.41
CA GLU A 211 6.86 24.13 -18.16
C GLU A 211 7.94 23.79 -17.11
N PHE A 212 8.00 24.62 -16.05
CA PHE A 212 9.02 24.46 -14.99
C PHE A 212 8.81 23.24 -14.10
N ALA A 213 7.56 22.81 -13.92
CA ALA A 213 7.20 21.68 -13.04
C ALA A 213 6.08 20.85 -13.67
N PRO A 214 6.38 19.99 -14.64
CA PRO A 214 5.40 19.19 -15.33
C PRO A 214 4.69 18.24 -14.34
N LYS A 215 3.37 18.09 -14.57
CA LYS A 215 2.50 17.22 -13.79
C LYS A 215 2.10 16.04 -14.63
N VAL A 216 2.12 14.88 -14.01
CA VAL A 216 1.69 13.63 -14.64
C VAL A 216 0.65 12.96 -13.77
N THR A 217 -0.45 12.57 -14.38
CA THR A 217 -1.44 11.69 -13.74
C THR A 217 -1.23 10.28 -14.24
N VAL A 218 -1.09 9.34 -13.32
CA VAL A 218 -0.82 7.93 -13.61
C VAL A 218 -1.84 7.05 -12.93
N ASN A 219 -2.37 6.09 -13.69
CA ASN A 219 -3.32 5.12 -13.19
C ASN A 219 -2.65 3.77 -13.01
N PHE A 220 -2.89 3.17 -11.86
CA PHE A 220 -2.32 1.88 -11.48
C PHE A 220 -3.42 0.87 -11.17
N THR A 221 -3.11 -0.39 -11.39
CA THR A 221 -3.91 -1.54 -10.95
C THR A 221 -3.04 -2.51 -10.17
N GLU A 222 -3.60 -3.14 -9.14
CA GLU A 222 -2.89 -4.14 -8.33
C GLU A 222 -2.35 -5.26 -9.21
N ALA A 223 -1.07 -5.56 -9.07
CA ALA A 223 -0.41 -6.68 -9.71
C ALA A 223 -0.57 -7.93 -8.81
N LEU A 224 -1.31 -8.90 -9.30
CA LEU A 224 -1.51 -10.20 -8.64
C LEU A 224 -0.50 -11.22 -9.14
#